data_d05b0776a8faec9708fffaf97bbb920f
#
_entry.id   d05b0776a8faec9708fffaf97bbb920f
#
_cell.length_a   1.000
_cell.length_b   1.000
_cell.length_c   1.000
_cell.angle_alpha   90.00
_cell.angle_beta   90.00
_cell.angle_gamma   90.00
#
_symmetry.space_group_name_H-M   'P 1'
#
loop_
_entity.id
_entity.type
_entity.pdbx_description
1 polymer ?
#
loop_
_entity_poly.entity_id
_entity_poly.type
_entity_poly.pdbx_seq_one_letter_code
_entity_poly.pdbx_strand_id
1 'polypeptide(L)'
;AVYASVFYRDSKAYMTATSNLIDQEKMAIVLQEVVGNRYNDRFYPTISGVARSLNFYPIGNEKAEDGIANIALGLGKYIVDGGQTLRFSPRHPHNILQMSTMDFALRETQTRFYALDLKNLADQFSVDDSFKSERRGCGRFSEVYCFDIRSL
;
A
#
# COMPACT_ATOMS: atom_id res chain seq x y z
N ALA A 1 -16.62 0.04 -11.39
CA ALA A 1 -16.71 0.98 -10.26
C ALA A 1 -16.06 2.33 -10.59
N VAL A 2 -14.76 2.38 -11.02
CA VAL A 2 -14.04 3.66 -11.23
C VAL A 2 -14.75 4.58 -12.23
N TYR A 3 -15.11 4.13 -13.44
CA TYR A 3 -15.86 4.95 -14.39
C TYR A 3 -17.22 5.40 -13.87
N ALA A 4 -17.89 4.55 -13.09
CA ALA A 4 -19.20 4.88 -12.53
C ALA A 4 -19.11 5.93 -11.40
N SER A 5 -17.95 6.08 -10.76
CA SER A 5 -17.76 7.03 -9.65
C SER A 5 -17.92 8.48 -10.05
N VAL A 6 -17.71 8.82 -11.32
CA VAL A 6 -17.99 10.18 -11.86
C VAL A 6 -19.47 10.56 -11.68
N PHE A 7 -20.37 9.58 -11.73
CA PHE A 7 -21.82 9.79 -11.65
C PHE A 7 -22.37 9.68 -10.21
N TYR A 8 -21.52 9.46 -9.22
CA TYR A 8 -21.95 9.40 -7.82
C TYR A 8 -22.39 10.77 -7.31
N ARG A 9 -23.22 10.76 -6.27
CA ARG A 9 -23.81 11.96 -5.68
C ARG A 9 -22.77 13.01 -5.30
N ASP A 10 -21.69 12.56 -4.64
CA ASP A 10 -20.64 13.46 -4.14
C ASP A 10 -19.84 14.07 -5.30
N SER A 11 -19.54 13.28 -6.34
CA SER A 11 -18.87 13.77 -7.55
C SER A 11 -19.73 14.80 -8.28
N LYS A 12 -21.04 14.54 -8.41
CA LYS A 12 -21.98 15.48 -9.00
C LYS A 12 -22.11 16.77 -8.18
N ALA A 13 -22.18 16.68 -6.86
CA ALA A 13 -22.24 17.84 -5.98
C ALA A 13 -20.98 18.72 -6.13
N TYR A 14 -19.80 18.09 -6.19
CA TYR A 14 -18.54 18.79 -6.44
C TYR A 14 -18.55 19.51 -7.81
N MET A 15 -18.95 18.83 -8.86
CA MET A 15 -19.04 19.42 -10.22
C MET A 15 -20.05 20.57 -10.29
N THR A 16 -21.15 20.48 -9.56
CA THR A 16 -22.14 21.58 -9.49
C THR A 16 -21.59 22.80 -8.74
N ALA A 17 -20.72 22.57 -7.76
CA ALA A 17 -20.06 23.63 -6.98
C ALA A 17 -18.85 24.24 -7.68
N THR A 18 -18.35 23.62 -8.74
CA THR A 18 -17.20 24.08 -9.54
C THR A 18 -17.66 24.47 -10.95
N SER A 19 -16.77 25.15 -11.70
CA SER A 19 -17.05 25.50 -13.12
C SER A 19 -16.90 24.32 -14.08
N ASN A 20 -16.68 23.10 -13.58
CA ASN A 20 -16.49 21.91 -14.40
C ASN A 20 -17.82 21.37 -14.93
N LEU A 21 -17.85 20.97 -16.19
CA LEU A 21 -18.99 20.36 -16.83
C LEU A 21 -18.83 18.82 -16.83
N ILE A 22 -19.87 18.10 -16.44
CA ILE A 22 -19.86 16.61 -16.40
C ILE A 22 -19.46 16.01 -17.76
N ASP A 23 -19.91 16.60 -18.85
CA ASP A 23 -19.64 16.12 -20.22
C ASP A 23 -18.17 16.27 -20.63
N GLN A 24 -17.42 17.12 -19.93
CA GLN A 24 -15.98 17.34 -20.16
C GLN A 24 -15.11 16.54 -19.22
N GLU A 25 -15.68 15.96 -18.15
CA GLU A 25 -14.93 15.17 -17.18
C GLU A 25 -14.55 13.82 -17.77
N LYS A 26 -13.25 13.53 -17.75
CA LYS A 26 -12.70 12.27 -18.28
C LYS A 26 -11.99 11.52 -17.14
N MET A 27 -12.39 10.27 -16.96
CA MET A 27 -11.80 9.37 -15.97
C MET A 27 -10.79 8.45 -16.64
N ALA A 28 -9.58 8.40 -16.14
CA ALA A 28 -8.57 7.41 -16.51
C ALA A 28 -8.53 6.28 -15.48
N ILE A 29 -8.25 5.07 -15.93
CA ILE A 29 -8.03 3.92 -15.07
C ILE A 29 -6.61 3.42 -15.30
N VAL A 30 -5.87 3.27 -14.20
CA VAL A 30 -4.56 2.62 -14.19
C VAL A 30 -4.76 1.18 -13.72
N LEU A 31 -4.40 0.23 -14.58
CA LEU A 31 -4.36 -1.19 -14.25
C LEU A 31 -2.92 -1.60 -13.98
N GLN A 32 -2.67 -2.11 -12.78
CA GLN A 32 -1.35 -2.60 -12.40
C GLN A 32 -1.45 -4.06 -11.99
N GLU A 33 -0.57 -4.89 -12.55
CA GLU A 33 -0.40 -6.26 -12.09
C GLU A 33 0.24 -6.25 -10.69
N VAL A 34 -0.33 -7.03 -9.78
CA VAL A 34 0.28 -7.26 -8.47
C VAL A 34 1.33 -8.34 -8.60
N VAL A 35 2.59 -7.94 -8.51
CA VAL A 35 3.73 -8.86 -8.57
C VAL A 35 3.89 -9.55 -7.22
N GLY A 36 4.13 -10.87 -7.23
CA GLY A 36 4.32 -11.64 -6.01
C GLY A 36 4.43 -13.14 -6.31
N ASN A 37 4.48 -13.92 -5.26
CA ASN A 37 4.52 -15.38 -5.33
C ASN A 37 3.34 -15.98 -4.55
N ARG A 38 2.91 -17.14 -5.04
CA ARG A 38 1.90 -17.93 -4.35
C ARG A 38 2.57 -18.86 -3.32
N TYR A 39 2.13 -18.75 -2.08
CA TYR A 39 2.53 -19.61 -0.96
C TYR A 39 1.28 -20.30 -0.42
N ASN A 40 1.04 -21.53 -0.88
CA ASN A 40 -0.20 -22.27 -0.64
C ASN A 40 -1.44 -21.47 -1.08
N ASP A 41 -2.27 -21.07 -0.14
CA ASP A 41 -3.49 -20.29 -0.37
C ASP A 41 -3.29 -18.78 -0.22
N ARG A 42 -2.04 -18.31 -0.16
CA ARG A 42 -1.68 -16.91 0.03
C ARG A 42 -0.83 -16.41 -1.13
N PHE A 43 -1.03 -15.16 -1.49
CA PHE A 43 -0.24 -14.49 -2.51
C PHE A 43 0.30 -13.18 -1.97
N TYR A 44 1.60 -13.00 -2.02
CA TYR A 44 2.26 -11.77 -1.62
C TYR A 44 3.66 -11.63 -2.23
N PRO A 45 4.15 -10.39 -2.42
CA PRO A 45 5.54 -10.15 -2.78
C PRO A 45 6.44 -10.33 -1.55
N THR A 46 7.65 -10.80 -1.77
CA THR A 46 8.67 -10.88 -0.70
C THR A 46 9.04 -9.50 -0.19
N ILE A 47 9.09 -8.51 -1.09
CA ILE A 47 9.41 -7.13 -0.77
C ILE A 47 8.47 -6.21 -1.55
N SER A 48 7.88 -5.27 -0.86
CA SER A 48 7.24 -4.10 -1.46
C SER A 48 7.84 -2.83 -0.87
N GLY A 49 7.84 -1.74 -1.61
CA GLY A 49 8.46 -0.52 -1.12
C GLY A 49 8.34 0.66 -2.05
N VAL A 50 8.85 1.79 -1.56
CA VAL A 50 8.97 3.04 -2.31
C VAL A 50 10.38 3.57 -2.14
N ALA A 51 11.02 3.92 -3.25
CA ALA A 51 12.28 4.61 -3.28
C ALA A 51 12.08 6.05 -3.78
N ARG A 52 12.81 6.98 -3.20
CA ARG A 52 12.83 8.39 -3.58
C ARG A 52 14.28 8.81 -3.82
N SER A 53 14.49 9.65 -4.82
CA SER A 53 15.82 10.19 -5.16
C SER A 53 16.33 11.22 -4.13
N LEU A 54 15.44 11.78 -3.31
CA LEU A 54 15.78 12.77 -2.32
C LEU A 54 15.48 12.26 -0.92
N ASN A 55 16.50 12.28 -0.06
CA ASN A 55 16.37 12.02 1.37
C ASN A 55 16.30 13.35 2.13
N PHE A 56 15.13 13.66 2.67
CA PHE A 56 14.92 14.91 3.44
C PHE A 56 15.53 14.87 4.83
N TYR A 57 15.84 13.69 5.35
CA TYR A 57 16.36 13.48 6.70
C TYR A 57 17.54 12.51 6.65
N PRO A 58 18.69 12.93 6.11
CA PRO A 58 19.88 12.11 6.05
C PRO A 58 20.45 11.84 7.46
N ILE A 59 21.03 10.67 7.65
CA ILE A 59 21.55 10.20 8.93
C ILE A 59 23.05 9.97 8.81
N GLY A 60 23.82 10.45 9.79
CA GLY A 60 25.27 10.26 9.83
C GLY A 60 25.98 10.89 8.64
N ASN A 61 26.57 10.08 7.78
CA ASN A 61 27.33 10.49 6.61
C ASN A 61 26.50 10.50 5.30
N GLU A 62 25.20 10.26 5.40
CA GLU A 62 24.29 10.33 4.25
C GLU A 62 24.12 11.77 3.78
N LYS A 63 23.82 11.93 2.49
CA LYS A 63 23.46 13.19 1.87
C LYS A 63 22.02 13.11 1.33
N ALA A 64 21.42 14.27 1.11
CA ALA A 64 20.06 14.34 0.56
C ALA A 64 19.96 13.66 -0.82
N GLU A 65 20.99 13.73 -1.63
CA GLU A 65 21.08 13.16 -2.98
C GLU A 65 21.26 11.63 -3.01
N ASP A 66 21.59 11.01 -1.87
CA ASP A 66 21.81 9.57 -1.77
C ASP A 66 20.48 8.77 -1.84
N GLY A 67 19.35 9.50 -1.78
CA GLY A 67 18.03 8.92 -1.84
C GLY A 67 17.63 8.18 -0.57
N ILE A 68 16.41 7.67 -0.58
CA ILE A 68 15.87 6.89 0.53
C ILE A 68 14.92 5.82 0.02
N ALA A 69 14.96 4.64 0.62
CA ALA A 69 14.03 3.56 0.37
C ALA A 69 13.31 3.16 1.66
N ASN A 70 12.02 2.92 1.54
CA ASN A 70 11.19 2.29 2.57
C ASN A 70 10.70 0.96 2.02
N ILE A 71 10.99 -0.13 2.69
CA ILE A 71 10.58 -1.47 2.29
C ILE A 71 9.84 -2.20 3.40
N ALA A 72 8.96 -3.11 3.00
CA ALA A 72 8.20 -3.98 3.89
C ALA A 72 8.00 -5.35 3.26
N LEU A 73 7.83 -6.38 4.08
CA LEU A 73 7.39 -7.70 3.65
C LEU A 73 5.90 -7.67 3.31
N GLY A 74 5.51 -8.39 2.28
CA GLY A 74 4.11 -8.56 1.88
C GLY A 74 3.58 -7.44 1.00
N LEU A 75 2.27 -7.32 0.90
CA LEU A 75 1.61 -6.28 0.12
C LEU A 75 1.88 -4.89 0.71
N GLY A 76 2.01 -3.90 -0.16
CA GLY A 76 2.49 -2.56 0.17
C GLY A 76 1.59 -1.69 1.06
N LYS A 77 0.64 -2.27 1.79
CA LYS A 77 -0.28 -1.51 2.65
C LYS A 77 0.46 -0.71 3.73
N TYR A 78 1.46 -1.27 4.38
CA TYR A 78 2.29 -0.54 5.36
C TYR A 78 3.07 0.63 4.75
N ILE A 79 3.40 0.54 3.47
CA ILE A 79 4.09 1.64 2.76
C ILE A 79 3.14 2.81 2.50
N VAL A 80 1.88 2.52 2.18
CA VAL A 80 0.86 3.53 1.81
C VAL A 80 0.19 4.13 3.04
N ASP A 81 -0.29 3.28 3.94
CA ASP A 81 -1.09 3.71 5.11
C ASP A 81 -0.20 4.14 6.29
N GLY A 82 1.11 3.91 6.19
CA GLY A 82 2.05 4.09 7.31
C GLY A 82 2.06 2.89 8.24
N GLY A 83 3.25 2.45 8.62
CA GLY A 83 3.45 1.30 9.49
C GLY A 83 4.92 1.01 9.69
N GLN A 84 5.21 -0.12 10.30
CA GLN A 84 6.58 -0.57 10.49
C GLN A 84 7.20 -0.98 9.15
N THR A 85 8.09 -0.15 8.65
CA THR A 85 8.81 -0.35 7.39
C THR A 85 10.30 -0.18 7.65
N LEU A 86 11.14 -0.91 6.93
CA LEU A 86 12.56 -0.72 7.00
C LEU A 86 12.95 0.47 6.13
N ARG A 87 13.59 1.47 6.76
CA ARG A 87 14.04 2.68 6.09
C ARG A 87 15.56 2.73 6.02
N PHE A 88 16.11 2.95 4.83
CA PHE A 88 17.56 3.06 4.61
C PHE A 88 17.88 3.89 3.36
N SER A 89 19.09 4.44 3.31
CA SER A 89 19.60 5.01 2.08
C SER A 89 20.19 3.91 1.18
N PRO A 90 19.79 3.81 -0.10
CA PRO A 90 20.36 2.83 -1.02
C PRO A 90 21.88 2.92 -1.19
N ARG A 91 22.44 4.11 -1.02
CA ARG A 91 23.90 4.34 -1.07
C ARG A 91 24.62 3.88 0.20
N HIS A 92 23.92 3.90 1.32
CA HIS A 92 24.44 3.52 2.63
C HIS A 92 23.54 2.47 3.30
N PRO A 93 23.41 1.25 2.73
CA PRO A 93 22.42 0.26 3.18
C PRO A 93 22.68 -0.29 4.60
N HIS A 94 23.86 -0.06 5.15
CA HIS A 94 24.20 -0.46 6.52
C HIS A 94 23.80 0.58 7.58
N ASN A 95 23.48 1.80 7.17
CA ASN A 95 23.04 2.87 8.06
C ASN A 95 21.54 2.77 8.31
N ILE A 96 21.13 1.81 9.12
CA ILE A 96 19.72 1.58 9.45
C ILE A 96 19.48 2.04 10.88
N LEU A 97 18.85 3.20 11.07
CA LEU A 97 18.56 3.75 12.39
C LEU A 97 17.78 2.77 13.27
N GLN A 98 16.83 2.06 12.68
CA GLN A 98 15.98 1.08 13.37
C GLN A 98 16.76 -0.11 13.94
N MET A 99 17.99 -0.35 13.47
CA MET A 99 18.87 -1.42 13.92
C MET A 99 20.02 -0.91 14.78
N SER A 100 19.99 0.35 15.21
CA SER A 100 21.06 0.96 16.01
C SER A 100 21.20 0.34 17.40
N THR A 101 20.09 -0.10 18.00
CA THR A 101 20.09 -0.82 19.28
C THR A 101 19.10 -1.99 19.21
N MET A 102 19.32 -3.01 20.04
CA MET A 102 18.45 -4.18 20.11
C MET A 102 17.01 -3.80 20.49
N ASP A 103 16.84 -2.94 21.48
CA ASP A 103 15.52 -2.48 21.95
C ASP A 103 14.77 -1.70 20.86
N PHE A 104 15.49 -0.91 20.09
CA PHE A 104 14.89 -0.15 18.98
C PHE A 104 14.51 -1.08 17.82
N ALA A 105 15.39 -2.04 17.49
CA ALA A 105 15.10 -3.04 16.48
C ALA A 105 13.84 -3.86 16.82
N LEU A 106 13.70 -4.31 18.07
CA LEU A 106 12.54 -5.09 18.50
C LEU A 106 11.22 -4.30 18.44
N ARG A 107 11.25 -2.99 18.66
CA ARG A 107 10.06 -2.14 18.59
C ARG A 107 9.67 -1.76 17.17
N GLU A 108 10.67 -1.45 16.34
CA GLU A 108 10.47 -0.86 15.01
C GLU A 108 10.49 -1.90 13.88
N THR A 109 10.88 -3.14 14.17
CA THR A 109 10.85 -4.22 13.16
C THR A 109 9.42 -4.63 12.85
N GLN A 110 9.14 -4.81 11.58
CA GLN A 110 7.87 -5.31 11.10
C GLN A 110 7.55 -6.68 11.71
N THR A 111 6.42 -6.79 12.41
CA THR A 111 5.94 -8.02 13.04
C THR A 111 4.76 -8.65 12.31
N ARG A 112 4.12 -7.90 11.42
CA ARG A 112 2.94 -8.32 10.68
C ARG A 112 3.08 -7.94 9.21
N PHE A 113 2.46 -8.69 8.33
CA PHE A 113 2.42 -8.35 6.90
C PHE A 113 1.06 -8.65 6.30
N TYR A 114 0.80 -8.08 5.13
CA TYR A 114 -0.44 -8.26 4.40
C TYR A 114 -0.22 -9.20 3.21
N ALA A 115 -1.10 -10.18 3.07
CA ALA A 115 -1.13 -11.11 1.95
C ALA A 115 -2.55 -11.27 1.43
N LEU A 116 -2.69 -11.60 0.16
CA LEU A 116 -3.96 -11.90 -0.47
C LEU A 116 -4.35 -13.35 -0.12
N ASP A 117 -5.57 -13.56 0.36
CA ASP A 117 -6.12 -14.91 0.54
C ASP A 117 -6.74 -15.39 -0.77
N LEU A 118 -6.29 -16.55 -1.24
CA LEU A 118 -6.75 -17.15 -2.48
C LEU A 118 -7.85 -18.23 -2.27
N LYS A 119 -8.16 -18.60 -1.01
CA LYS A 119 -9.15 -19.64 -0.73
C LYS A 119 -10.57 -19.25 -1.16
N ASN A 120 -10.93 -18.01 -0.92
CA ASN A 120 -12.29 -17.51 -1.11
C ASN A 120 -12.41 -16.55 -2.30
N LEU A 121 -11.49 -16.63 -3.26
CA LEU A 121 -11.44 -15.68 -4.38
C LEU A 121 -12.72 -15.73 -5.24
N ALA A 122 -13.29 -16.93 -5.42
CA ALA A 122 -14.49 -17.12 -6.24
C ALA A 122 -15.76 -16.51 -5.61
N ASP A 123 -15.88 -16.56 -4.28
CA ASP A 123 -17.05 -16.06 -3.55
C ASP A 123 -17.03 -14.53 -3.37
N GLN A 124 -15.88 -13.89 -3.59
CA GLN A 124 -15.68 -12.46 -3.35
C GLN A 124 -15.96 -11.58 -4.58
N PHE A 125 -16.11 -12.17 -5.75
CA PHE A 125 -16.42 -11.46 -6.99
C PHE A 125 -17.91 -11.44 -7.36
N SER A 126 -18.82 -11.44 -6.37
CA SER A 126 -20.21 -11.18 -6.70
C SER A 126 -20.40 -9.68 -7.04
N VAL A 127 -21.06 -9.42 -8.14
CA VAL A 127 -21.32 -8.05 -8.65
C VAL A 127 -22.08 -7.22 -7.61
N ASP A 128 -22.85 -7.86 -6.73
CA ASP A 128 -23.65 -7.20 -5.70
C ASP A 128 -22.81 -6.68 -4.51
N ASP A 129 -21.66 -7.26 -4.24
CA ASP A 129 -20.82 -6.84 -3.12
C ASP A 129 -19.98 -5.59 -3.44
N SER A 130 -19.71 -5.30 -4.70
CA SER A 130 -19.03 -4.07 -5.09
C SER A 130 -19.85 -2.82 -4.77
N PHE A 131 -21.17 -2.88 -4.82
CA PHE A 131 -22.07 -1.77 -4.45
C PHE A 131 -22.20 -1.58 -2.93
N LYS A 132 -22.08 -2.65 -2.14
CA LYS A 132 -22.18 -2.58 -0.68
C LYS A 132 -20.87 -2.11 -0.02
N SER A 133 -19.74 -2.35 -0.67
CA SER A 133 -18.42 -2.01 -0.18
C SER A 133 -18.16 -0.50 -0.16
N GLU A 134 -18.75 0.26 -1.07
CA GLU A 134 -18.57 1.72 -1.14
C GLU A 134 -19.18 2.48 0.04
N ARG A 135 -20.24 1.96 0.66
CA ARG A 135 -20.85 2.60 1.85
C ARG A 135 -20.00 2.49 3.12
N ARG A 136 -18.93 1.70 3.12
CA ARG A 136 -18.05 1.47 4.27
C ARG A 136 -16.65 2.06 4.12
N GLY A 137 -16.40 2.88 3.10
CA GLY A 137 -15.20 3.71 2.99
C GLY A 137 -13.87 2.98 2.82
N CYS A 138 -13.88 1.69 2.48
CA CYS A 138 -12.66 0.96 2.17
C CYS A 138 -12.94 0.00 1.01
N GLY A 139 -12.32 0.27 -0.14
CA GLY A 139 -12.33 -0.69 -1.24
C GLY A 139 -11.87 -2.06 -0.72
N ARG A 140 -12.76 -3.03 -0.72
CA ARG A 140 -12.39 -4.41 -0.44
C ARG A 140 -11.51 -4.92 -1.58
N PHE A 141 -10.21 -4.65 -1.51
CA PHE A 141 -9.29 -5.70 -1.91
C PHE A 141 -9.57 -6.84 -0.93
N SER A 142 -10.00 -7.96 -1.48
CA SER A 142 -10.33 -9.17 -0.76
C SER A 142 -9.37 -9.35 0.41
N GLU A 143 -9.93 -9.46 1.58
CA GLU A 143 -9.34 -9.53 2.90
C GLU A 143 -7.81 -9.68 2.88
N VAL A 144 -7.14 -8.55 3.08
CA VAL A 144 -5.71 -8.52 3.26
C VAL A 144 -5.47 -8.95 4.71
N TYR A 145 -5.13 -10.19 4.92
CA TYR A 145 -4.86 -10.70 6.24
C TYR A 145 -3.55 -10.13 6.77
N CYS A 146 -3.60 -9.71 8.01
CA CYS A 146 -2.41 -9.34 8.76
C CYS A 146 -1.88 -10.60 9.45
N PHE A 147 -0.69 -11.03 9.07
CA PHE A 147 -0.03 -12.19 9.67
C PHE A 147 1.04 -11.72 10.63
N ASP A 148 1.09 -12.33 11.83
CA ASP A 148 2.17 -12.10 12.78
C ASP A 148 3.37 -12.98 12.38
N ILE A 149 4.50 -12.34 12.10
CA ILE A 149 5.75 -13.04 11.73
C ILE A 149 6.27 -13.90 12.89
N ARG A 150 5.91 -13.58 14.13
CA ARG A 150 6.32 -14.34 15.32
C ARG A 150 5.63 -15.69 15.45
N SER A 151 4.58 -15.93 14.64
CA SER A 151 3.84 -17.19 14.62
C SER A 151 4.32 -18.15 13.53
N LEU A 152 5.35 -17.79 12.79
CA LEU A 152 6.03 -18.62 11.80
C LEU A 152 7.27 -19.28 12.38
#